data_ebaddee7b67bc695324370e9beb70a15
#
_entry.id   ebaddee7b67bc695324370e9beb70a15
#
_cell.length_a   1.000
_cell.length_b   1.000
_cell.length_c   1.000
_cell.angle_alpha   90.00
_cell.angle_beta   90.00
_cell.angle_gamma   90.00
#
_symmetry.space_group_name_H-M   'P 1'
#
loop_
_entity.id
_entity.type
_entity.pdbx_description
1 polymer ?
#
loop_
_entity_poly.entity_id
_entity_poly.type
_entity_poly.pdbx_seq_one_letter_code
_entity_poly.pdbx_strand_id
1 'polypeptide(L)'
;MEGYINMRSSLIPLRYPGGKASLLNYIEKFITSNKISVQAILEPYAGSAAISIGLLSKGTISKAYINDSDQMIFAFWKTVMNNNKELIEMIDSLEVNLDAWFCYRKYLVDKPLTKFNEKDVAMAFLFLNRTSYSGIVKAGPLGGKRQQSRYKIDCRFNKENLKKKIKSIEALSPKVKVFNMDGIQFMKEIIRENEDVFIYADPPYYNVGKLLYNQYFDDSKHNQLADYLKQVEEQPWLLSYNANKFIMNLYSDQKMVPIYLDYHTGPYRRNIMEYLFSNRVIPPFEARERIKKVNRSNIEDTQIVG
;
A
#
# COMPACT_ATOMS: atom_id res chain seq x y z
N MET A 1 -21.59 -26.54 -5.20
CA MET A 1 -20.16 -26.75 -4.91
C MET A 1 -19.45 -25.45 -5.24
N GLU A 2 -19.39 -24.53 -4.26
CA GLU A 2 -18.73 -23.25 -4.40
C GLU A 2 -17.23 -23.46 -4.23
N GLY A 3 -16.49 -23.15 -5.29
CA GLY A 3 -15.05 -23.29 -5.31
C GLY A 3 -14.39 -22.29 -4.34
N TYR A 4 -13.89 -22.78 -3.23
CA TYR A 4 -12.95 -22.07 -2.37
C TYR A 4 -11.71 -21.70 -3.20
N ILE A 5 -11.66 -20.48 -3.70
CA ILE A 5 -10.45 -19.91 -4.29
C ILE A 5 -9.40 -19.86 -3.18
N ASN A 6 -8.41 -20.72 -3.32
CA ASN A 6 -7.29 -20.84 -2.39
C ASN A 6 -6.48 -19.53 -2.43
N MET A 7 -6.79 -18.58 -1.53
CA MET A 7 -6.22 -17.20 -1.47
C MET A 7 -4.73 -17.17 -1.06
N ARG A 8 -3.91 -18.06 -1.60
CA ARG A 8 -2.45 -18.07 -1.39
C ARG A 8 -1.69 -17.04 -2.24
N SER A 9 -2.29 -16.41 -3.24
CA SER A 9 -1.66 -15.34 -4.00
C SER A 9 -2.46 -14.04 -3.84
N SER A 10 -1.84 -13.00 -3.29
CA SER A 10 -2.42 -11.65 -3.27
C SER A 10 -2.89 -11.26 -4.66
N LEU A 11 -4.10 -10.68 -4.78
CA LEU A 11 -4.63 -10.11 -6.03
C LEU A 11 -3.78 -8.94 -6.54
N ILE A 12 -2.99 -8.35 -5.66
CA ILE A 12 -2.24 -7.13 -5.95
C ILE A 12 -1.07 -7.41 -6.91
N PRO A 13 -0.97 -6.70 -8.05
CA PRO A 13 0.13 -6.86 -8.99
C PRO A 13 1.42 -6.19 -8.54
N LEU A 14 1.35 -5.24 -7.60
CA LEU A 14 2.48 -4.46 -7.11
C LEU A 14 3.29 -5.19 -6.03
N ARG A 15 4.57 -4.87 -5.96
CA ARG A 15 5.46 -5.16 -4.83
C ARG A 15 5.64 -3.88 -4.04
N TYR A 16 4.99 -3.76 -2.90
CA TYR A 16 5.04 -2.53 -2.12
C TYR A 16 5.74 -2.79 -0.79
N PRO A 17 6.88 -2.12 -0.49
CA PRO A 17 7.51 -2.21 0.82
C PRO A 17 6.51 -1.77 1.89
N GLY A 18 6.31 -2.59 2.90
CA GLY A 18 5.31 -2.28 3.91
C GLY A 18 3.86 -2.56 3.52
N GLY A 19 3.61 -3.20 2.38
CA GLY A 19 2.25 -3.52 1.92
C GLY A 19 1.44 -4.30 2.94
N LYS A 20 0.25 -3.81 3.28
CA LYS A 20 -0.58 -4.27 4.40
C LYS A 20 -1.52 -5.43 4.07
N ALA A 21 -1.27 -6.16 2.97
CA ALA A 21 -2.10 -7.32 2.60
C ALA A 21 -2.23 -8.37 3.74
N SER A 22 -1.22 -8.48 4.62
CA SER A 22 -1.26 -9.34 5.79
C SER A 22 -2.25 -8.89 6.87
N LEU A 23 -2.61 -7.60 6.88
CA LEU A 23 -3.58 -7.04 7.84
C LEU A 23 -5.04 -7.19 7.37
N LEU A 24 -5.31 -7.66 6.16
CA LEU A 24 -6.66 -7.69 5.60
C LEU A 24 -7.66 -8.38 6.53
N ASN A 25 -7.37 -9.59 7.01
CA ASN A 25 -8.25 -10.33 7.92
C ASN A 25 -8.41 -9.63 9.28
N TYR A 26 -7.35 -8.99 9.74
CA TYR A 26 -7.41 -8.24 10.99
C TYR A 26 -8.28 -6.99 10.86
N ILE A 27 -8.20 -6.29 9.73
CA ILE A 27 -9.06 -5.13 9.44
C ILE A 27 -10.53 -5.56 9.30
N GLU A 28 -10.81 -6.70 8.69
CA GLU A 28 -12.17 -7.29 8.73
C GLU A 28 -12.65 -7.55 10.17
N LYS A 29 -11.79 -8.13 11.01
CA LYS A 29 -12.09 -8.35 12.43
C LYS A 29 -12.35 -7.02 13.15
N PHE A 30 -11.57 -5.96 12.85
CA PHE A 30 -11.80 -4.62 13.38
C PHE A 30 -13.18 -4.07 12.98
N ILE A 31 -13.55 -4.17 11.71
CA ILE A 31 -14.85 -3.74 11.19
C ILE A 31 -15.98 -4.48 11.89
N THR A 32 -15.92 -5.82 11.94
CA THR A 32 -16.98 -6.65 12.51
C THR A 32 -17.12 -6.51 14.02
N SER A 33 -16.01 -6.47 14.77
CA SER A 33 -16.03 -6.35 16.23
C SER A 33 -16.56 -5.00 16.71
N ASN A 34 -16.37 -3.94 15.95
CA ASN A 34 -16.93 -2.62 16.22
C ASN A 34 -18.34 -2.43 15.64
N LYS A 35 -18.94 -3.45 15.01
CA LYS A 35 -20.25 -3.37 14.34
C LYS A 35 -20.34 -2.20 13.37
N ILE A 36 -19.23 -1.90 12.68
CA ILE A 36 -19.15 -0.80 11.74
C ILE A 36 -19.98 -1.15 10.51
N SER A 37 -21.08 -0.45 10.31
CA SER A 37 -21.88 -0.56 9.08
C SER A 37 -21.21 0.30 8.01
N VAL A 38 -20.31 -0.29 7.22
CA VAL A 38 -19.59 0.42 6.16
C VAL A 38 -20.08 0.04 4.79
N GLN A 39 -20.40 1.04 3.99
CA GLN A 39 -20.65 0.89 2.57
C GLN A 39 -19.37 1.08 1.75
N ALA A 40 -18.45 1.92 2.23
CA ALA A 40 -17.25 2.26 1.50
C ALA A 40 -16.01 2.36 2.39
N ILE A 41 -14.84 2.12 1.80
CA ILE A 41 -13.54 2.41 2.39
C ILE A 41 -12.89 3.62 1.72
N LEU A 42 -12.23 4.46 2.52
CA LEU A 42 -11.29 5.49 2.08
C LEU A 42 -9.86 5.04 2.38
N GLU A 43 -9.04 4.96 1.36
CA GLU A 43 -7.60 4.68 1.50
C GLU A 43 -6.81 5.90 0.96
N PRO A 44 -6.54 6.92 1.83
CA PRO A 44 -5.97 8.21 1.42
C PRO A 44 -4.52 8.13 0.98
N TYR A 45 -3.83 7.05 1.32
CA TYR A 45 -2.44 6.74 0.98
C TYR A 45 -2.40 5.32 0.42
N ALA A 46 -2.95 5.15 -0.77
CA ALA A 46 -3.31 3.82 -1.29
C ALA A 46 -2.10 2.92 -1.58
N GLY A 47 -1.00 3.47 -2.09
CA GLY A 47 0.15 2.68 -2.48
C GLY A 47 -0.25 1.45 -3.29
N SER A 48 -0.22 0.28 -2.66
CA SER A 48 -0.65 -0.97 -3.28
C SER A 48 -2.16 -1.22 -3.27
N ALA A 49 -2.96 -0.39 -2.61
CA ALA A 49 -4.41 -0.53 -2.41
C ALA A 49 -4.84 -1.93 -1.92
N ALA A 50 -3.97 -2.62 -1.17
CA ALA A 50 -4.18 -4.02 -0.83
C ALA A 50 -5.39 -4.23 0.08
N ILE A 51 -5.70 -3.27 0.93
CA ILE A 51 -6.84 -3.35 1.84
C ILE A 51 -8.15 -3.10 1.09
N SER A 52 -8.24 -2.02 0.34
CA SER A 52 -9.43 -1.70 -0.46
C SER A 52 -9.80 -2.81 -1.44
N ILE A 53 -8.84 -3.27 -2.25
CA ILE A 53 -9.05 -4.36 -3.22
C ILE A 53 -9.39 -5.68 -2.51
N GLY A 54 -8.73 -5.95 -1.38
CA GLY A 54 -8.99 -7.16 -0.58
C GLY A 54 -10.40 -7.18 0.00
N LEU A 55 -10.86 -6.10 0.64
CA LEU A 55 -12.19 -6.00 1.23
C LEU A 55 -13.29 -6.04 0.16
N LEU A 56 -13.09 -5.37 -0.98
CA LEU A 56 -14.01 -5.45 -2.13
C LEU A 56 -14.13 -6.88 -2.67
N SER A 57 -13.00 -7.56 -2.85
CA SER A 57 -12.99 -8.93 -3.39
C SER A 57 -13.68 -9.95 -2.48
N LYS A 58 -13.71 -9.68 -1.17
CA LYS A 58 -14.43 -10.48 -0.17
C LYS A 58 -15.90 -10.09 -0.02
N GLY A 59 -16.32 -8.97 -0.61
CA GLY A 59 -17.68 -8.43 -0.44
C GLY A 59 -17.93 -7.80 0.94
N THR A 60 -16.87 -7.53 1.72
CA THR A 60 -16.98 -6.87 3.04
C THR A 60 -17.45 -5.43 2.88
N ILE A 61 -17.10 -4.78 1.77
CA ILE A 61 -17.52 -3.43 1.38
C ILE A 61 -18.07 -3.42 -0.04
N SER A 62 -18.86 -2.41 -0.38
CA SER A 62 -19.47 -2.24 -1.71
C SER A 62 -18.72 -1.26 -2.60
N LYS A 63 -17.96 -0.32 -2.02
CA LYS A 63 -17.22 0.74 -2.75
C LYS A 63 -15.86 0.99 -2.12
N ALA A 64 -14.91 1.44 -2.92
CA ALA A 64 -13.63 1.93 -2.46
C ALA A 64 -13.27 3.26 -3.13
N TYR A 65 -12.78 4.18 -2.32
CA TYR A 65 -12.20 5.44 -2.74
C TYR A 65 -10.71 5.36 -2.39
N ILE A 66 -9.85 5.26 -3.42
CA ILE A 66 -8.40 5.17 -3.23
C ILE A 66 -7.74 6.43 -3.74
N ASN A 67 -6.82 6.96 -2.97
CA ASN A 67 -6.08 8.17 -3.29
C ASN A 67 -4.59 7.95 -3.10
N ASP A 68 -3.80 8.49 -3.98
CA ASP A 68 -2.37 8.65 -3.75
C ASP A 68 -1.89 9.95 -4.37
N SER A 69 -1.10 10.72 -3.64
CA SER A 69 -0.51 11.95 -4.14
C SER A 69 0.63 11.72 -5.14
N ASP A 70 1.21 10.50 -5.21
CA ASP A 70 2.17 10.13 -6.23
C ASP A 70 1.48 9.87 -7.56
N GLN A 71 1.79 10.73 -8.55
CA GLN A 71 1.21 10.66 -9.88
C GLN A 71 1.46 9.32 -10.59
N MET A 72 2.55 8.59 -10.28
CA MET A 72 2.82 7.29 -10.89
C MET A 72 1.89 6.20 -10.32
N ILE A 73 1.65 6.23 -9.01
CA ILE A 73 0.72 5.33 -8.33
C ILE A 73 -0.70 5.60 -8.80
N PHE A 74 -1.10 6.88 -8.86
CA PHE A 74 -2.39 7.29 -9.40
C PHE A 74 -2.59 6.82 -10.84
N ALA A 75 -1.64 7.11 -11.74
CA ALA A 75 -1.72 6.69 -13.15
C ALA A 75 -1.86 5.17 -13.28
N PHE A 76 -1.12 4.41 -12.47
CA PHE A 76 -1.22 2.96 -12.46
C PHE A 76 -2.64 2.49 -12.08
N TRP A 77 -3.16 2.94 -10.95
CA TRP A 77 -4.48 2.51 -10.49
C TRP A 77 -5.60 2.99 -11.43
N LYS A 78 -5.52 4.22 -11.92
CA LYS A 78 -6.48 4.74 -12.89
C LYS A 78 -6.48 3.94 -14.19
N THR A 79 -5.30 3.56 -14.69
CA THR A 79 -5.19 2.72 -15.90
C THR A 79 -5.71 1.32 -15.64
N VAL A 80 -5.40 0.70 -14.50
CA VAL A 80 -5.93 -0.63 -14.13
C VAL A 80 -7.45 -0.62 -14.07
N MET A 81 -8.07 0.45 -13.56
CA MET A 81 -9.53 0.54 -13.43
C MET A 81 -10.25 0.88 -14.74
N ASN A 82 -9.63 1.67 -15.62
CA ASN A 82 -10.32 2.22 -16.80
C ASN A 82 -9.81 1.64 -18.14
N ASN A 83 -8.54 1.25 -18.24
CA ASN A 83 -7.86 0.89 -19.49
C ASN A 83 -6.98 -0.36 -19.33
N ASN A 84 -7.42 -1.35 -18.57
CA ASN A 84 -6.61 -2.51 -18.24
C ASN A 84 -6.20 -3.34 -19.47
N LYS A 85 -7.05 -3.40 -20.51
CA LYS A 85 -6.75 -4.10 -21.77
C LYS A 85 -5.47 -3.58 -22.41
N GLU A 86 -5.35 -2.26 -22.53
CA GLU A 86 -4.15 -1.63 -23.10
C GLU A 86 -2.91 -1.86 -22.23
N LEU A 87 -3.04 -1.81 -20.91
CA LEU A 87 -1.93 -2.13 -20.01
C LEU A 87 -1.47 -3.59 -20.16
N ILE A 88 -2.41 -4.52 -20.38
CA ILE A 88 -2.12 -5.93 -20.62
C ILE A 88 -1.37 -6.11 -21.96
N GLU A 89 -1.79 -5.42 -23.02
CA GLU A 89 -1.11 -5.44 -24.33
C GLU A 89 0.32 -4.88 -24.20
N MET A 90 0.52 -3.79 -23.44
CA MET A 90 1.84 -3.25 -23.17
C MET A 90 2.73 -4.25 -22.38
N ILE A 91 2.17 -4.98 -21.41
CA ILE A 91 2.90 -6.03 -20.69
C ILE A 91 3.33 -7.15 -21.64
N ASP A 92 2.48 -7.56 -22.58
CA ASP A 92 2.77 -8.63 -23.53
C ASP A 92 3.93 -8.27 -24.47
N SER A 93 3.89 -7.07 -25.03
CA SER A 93 4.90 -6.59 -25.99
C SER A 93 6.25 -6.23 -25.38
N LEU A 94 6.31 -6.05 -24.03
CA LEU A 94 7.48 -5.54 -23.34
C LEU A 94 8.63 -6.58 -23.29
N GLU A 95 9.84 -6.17 -23.60
CA GLU A 95 11.06 -6.88 -23.22
C GLU A 95 11.56 -6.44 -21.83
N VAL A 96 11.79 -7.40 -20.95
CA VAL A 96 12.25 -7.14 -19.57
C VAL A 96 13.78 -7.21 -19.52
N ASN A 97 14.42 -6.06 -19.77
CA ASN A 97 15.87 -5.92 -19.80
C ASN A 97 16.34 -4.60 -19.16
N LEU A 98 17.66 -4.39 -19.10
CA LEU A 98 18.24 -3.17 -18.54
C LEU A 98 17.95 -1.93 -19.38
N ASP A 99 17.91 -2.05 -20.70
CA ASP A 99 17.65 -0.91 -21.60
C ASP A 99 16.23 -0.37 -21.36
N ALA A 100 15.25 -1.25 -21.24
CA ALA A 100 13.90 -0.89 -20.84
C ALA A 100 13.89 -0.24 -19.44
N TRP A 101 14.70 -0.75 -18.50
CA TRP A 101 14.79 -0.19 -17.15
C TRP A 101 15.34 1.24 -17.17
N PHE A 102 16.39 1.52 -17.92
CA PHE A 102 16.93 2.86 -18.08
C PHE A 102 15.92 3.78 -18.79
N CYS A 103 15.23 3.28 -19.83
CA CYS A 103 14.22 4.02 -20.54
C CYS A 103 13.06 4.46 -19.61
N TYR A 104 12.52 3.54 -18.80
CA TYR A 104 11.43 3.86 -17.89
C TYR A 104 11.84 4.76 -16.71
N ARG A 105 13.11 4.81 -16.34
CA ARG A 105 13.59 5.75 -15.29
C ARG A 105 13.42 7.22 -15.65
N LYS A 106 13.29 7.59 -16.91
CA LYS A 106 13.00 8.97 -17.32
C LYS A 106 11.76 9.52 -16.63
N TYR A 107 10.73 8.68 -16.38
CA TYR A 107 9.51 9.09 -15.70
C TYR A 107 9.71 9.45 -14.22
N LEU A 108 10.84 9.10 -13.61
CA LEU A 108 11.20 9.53 -12.26
C LEU A 108 11.83 10.94 -12.24
N VAL A 109 12.45 11.34 -13.33
CA VAL A 109 13.25 12.57 -13.44
C VAL A 109 12.48 13.65 -14.16
N ASP A 110 11.86 13.31 -15.29
CA ASP A 110 11.19 14.25 -16.18
C ASP A 110 9.82 14.67 -15.63
N LYS A 111 9.76 15.85 -15.08
CA LYS A 111 8.54 16.42 -14.51
C LYS A 111 8.06 17.65 -15.33
N PRO A 112 6.77 17.98 -15.32
CA PRO A 112 5.66 17.22 -14.72
C PRO A 112 5.30 15.97 -15.54
N LEU A 113 4.75 14.94 -14.88
CA LEU A 113 4.33 13.69 -15.55
C LEU A 113 3.11 13.89 -16.47
N THR A 114 2.37 14.98 -16.32
CA THR A 114 1.21 15.34 -17.17
C THR A 114 1.57 15.54 -18.64
N LYS A 115 2.85 15.72 -18.98
CA LYS A 115 3.31 15.77 -20.39
C LYS A 115 3.38 14.40 -21.06
N PHE A 116 3.25 13.32 -20.30
CA PHE A 116 3.25 11.96 -20.83
C PHE A 116 1.85 11.38 -20.88
N ASN A 117 1.66 10.38 -21.74
CA ASN A 117 0.44 9.60 -21.74
C ASN A 117 0.32 8.84 -20.40
N GLU A 118 -0.86 8.87 -19.80
CA GLU A 118 -1.12 8.24 -18.48
C GLU A 118 -0.80 6.73 -18.48
N LYS A 119 -1.08 6.03 -19.57
CA LYS A 119 -0.79 4.59 -19.70
C LYS A 119 0.72 4.31 -19.70
N ASP A 120 1.50 5.18 -20.33
CA ASP A 120 2.97 5.05 -20.32
C ASP A 120 3.53 5.27 -18.91
N VAL A 121 2.98 6.23 -18.17
CA VAL A 121 3.33 6.46 -16.77
C VAL A 121 2.95 5.25 -15.90
N ALA A 122 1.76 4.68 -16.12
CA ALA A 122 1.29 3.48 -15.43
C ALA A 122 2.20 2.27 -15.69
N MET A 123 2.56 2.06 -16.97
CA MET A 123 3.46 0.99 -17.35
C MET A 123 4.87 1.19 -16.78
N ALA A 124 5.38 2.43 -16.81
CA ALA A 124 6.67 2.77 -16.20
C ALA A 124 6.68 2.47 -14.70
N PHE A 125 5.60 2.82 -13.99
CA PHE A 125 5.46 2.51 -12.58
C PHE A 125 5.47 0.99 -12.34
N LEU A 126 4.62 0.25 -13.03
CA LEU A 126 4.54 -1.21 -12.89
C LEU A 126 5.89 -1.86 -13.18
N PHE A 127 6.54 -1.46 -14.28
CA PHE A 127 7.83 -2.01 -14.68
C PHE A 127 8.90 -1.77 -13.61
N LEU A 128 9.10 -0.52 -13.21
CA LEU A 128 10.10 -0.15 -12.20
C LEU A 128 9.79 -0.80 -10.85
N ASN A 129 8.52 -0.86 -10.45
CA ASN A 129 8.11 -1.54 -9.22
C ASN A 129 8.44 -3.04 -9.24
N ARG A 130 8.33 -3.70 -10.40
CA ARG A 130 8.59 -5.15 -10.52
C ARG A 130 10.05 -5.49 -10.76
N THR A 131 10.83 -4.56 -11.30
CA THR A 131 12.23 -4.78 -11.71
C THR A 131 13.26 -4.07 -10.84
N SER A 132 12.85 -3.16 -9.95
CA SER A 132 13.75 -2.51 -8.99
C SER A 132 13.81 -3.26 -7.65
N TYR A 133 14.93 -3.07 -6.92
CA TYR A 133 15.16 -3.72 -5.64
C TYR A 133 14.04 -3.42 -4.64
N SER A 134 13.53 -4.47 -3.99
CA SER A 134 12.41 -4.43 -3.02
C SER A 134 11.10 -3.80 -3.52
N GLY A 135 10.95 -3.54 -4.83
CA GLY A 135 9.78 -2.86 -5.38
C GLY A 135 9.84 -1.34 -5.24
N ILE A 136 10.95 -0.79 -4.79
CA ILE A 136 11.18 0.65 -4.66
C ILE A 136 11.58 1.22 -6.02
N VAL A 137 10.71 2.02 -6.63
CA VAL A 137 10.91 2.52 -8.00
C VAL A 137 12.19 3.34 -8.18
N LYS A 138 12.66 4.01 -7.12
CA LYS A 138 13.92 4.78 -7.10
C LYS A 138 15.16 3.91 -6.92
N ALA A 139 15.02 2.68 -6.45
CA ALA A 139 16.14 1.79 -6.20
C ALA A 139 16.80 1.32 -7.51
N GLY A 140 17.96 0.65 -7.39
CA GLY A 140 18.63 0.03 -8.52
C GLY A 140 17.90 -1.19 -9.06
N PRO A 141 18.28 -1.69 -10.27
CA PRO A 141 17.65 -2.84 -10.88
C PRO A 141 17.95 -4.12 -10.12
N LEU A 142 17.00 -5.04 -10.09
CA LEU A 142 17.23 -6.41 -9.64
C LEU A 142 18.38 -7.03 -10.45
N GLY A 143 19.27 -7.73 -9.77
CA GLY A 143 20.47 -8.27 -10.41
C GLY A 143 21.62 -7.28 -10.57
N GLY A 144 21.41 -5.99 -10.24
CA GLY A 144 22.38 -4.92 -10.39
C GLY A 144 22.62 -4.52 -11.86
N LYS A 145 23.39 -3.46 -12.09
CA LYS A 145 23.66 -2.95 -13.45
C LYS A 145 24.52 -3.92 -14.31
N ARG A 146 25.21 -4.86 -13.71
CA ARG A 146 26.02 -5.88 -14.45
C ARG A 146 25.25 -7.18 -14.67
N GLN A 147 24.07 -7.33 -14.09
CA GLN A 147 23.25 -8.55 -14.16
C GLN A 147 24.04 -9.85 -13.87
N GLN A 148 24.96 -9.83 -12.90
CA GLN A 148 25.81 -10.96 -12.53
C GLN A 148 25.26 -11.76 -11.34
N SER A 149 24.24 -11.24 -10.63
CA SER A 149 23.65 -11.96 -9.49
C SER A 149 22.79 -13.14 -9.96
N ARG A 150 22.51 -14.07 -9.03
CA ARG A 150 21.60 -15.21 -9.25
C ARG A 150 20.21 -14.78 -9.73
N TYR A 151 19.70 -13.66 -9.21
CA TYR A 151 18.39 -13.11 -9.58
C TYR A 151 18.60 -11.97 -10.57
N LYS A 152 18.06 -12.12 -11.79
CA LYS A 152 18.12 -11.13 -12.87
C LYS A 152 16.96 -10.14 -12.77
N ILE A 153 16.98 -9.13 -13.62
CA ILE A 153 15.98 -8.06 -13.63
C ILE A 153 14.55 -8.56 -13.83
N ASP A 154 14.36 -9.62 -14.59
CA ASP A 154 13.09 -10.24 -14.93
C ASP A 154 12.51 -11.16 -13.86
N CYS A 155 13.31 -11.55 -12.85
CA CYS A 155 12.94 -12.58 -11.86
C CYS A 155 11.65 -12.30 -11.08
N ARG A 156 11.14 -11.07 -11.10
CA ARG A 156 9.89 -10.66 -10.46
C ARG A 156 8.86 -10.10 -11.45
N PHE A 157 9.14 -10.17 -12.75
CA PHE A 157 8.25 -9.71 -13.79
C PHE A 157 7.63 -10.89 -14.57
N ASN A 158 6.81 -11.69 -13.91
CA ASN A 158 6.08 -12.76 -14.57
C ASN A 158 4.84 -12.18 -15.27
N LYS A 159 4.89 -12.03 -16.58
CA LYS A 159 3.85 -11.42 -17.41
C LYS A 159 2.49 -12.08 -17.20
N GLU A 160 2.40 -13.42 -17.28
CA GLU A 160 1.14 -14.14 -17.15
C GLU A 160 0.47 -13.92 -15.79
N ASN A 161 1.26 -13.96 -14.71
CA ASN A 161 0.74 -13.69 -13.37
C ASN A 161 0.27 -12.23 -13.22
N LEU A 162 1.01 -11.27 -13.77
CA LEU A 162 0.64 -9.85 -13.73
C LEU A 162 -0.67 -9.61 -14.48
N LYS A 163 -0.78 -10.12 -15.70
CA LYS A 163 -2.01 -10.03 -16.50
C LYS A 163 -3.21 -10.67 -15.80
N LYS A 164 -3.03 -11.87 -15.24
CA LYS A 164 -4.07 -12.54 -14.47
C LYS A 164 -4.58 -11.70 -13.30
N LYS A 165 -3.66 -11.08 -12.54
CA LYS A 165 -4.01 -10.20 -11.41
C LYS A 165 -4.76 -8.95 -11.88
N ILE A 166 -4.27 -8.28 -12.93
CA ILE A 166 -4.91 -7.08 -13.50
C ILE A 166 -6.33 -7.42 -14.00
N LYS A 167 -6.50 -8.52 -14.74
CA LYS A 167 -7.83 -9.00 -15.15
C LYS A 167 -8.76 -9.31 -13.97
N SER A 168 -8.23 -9.90 -12.90
CA SER A 168 -9.05 -10.21 -11.71
C SER A 168 -9.55 -8.97 -10.98
N ILE A 169 -8.83 -7.85 -11.08
CA ILE A 169 -9.23 -6.56 -10.49
C ILE A 169 -10.27 -5.86 -11.37
N GLU A 170 -10.32 -6.12 -12.66
CA GLU A 170 -11.26 -5.49 -13.62
C GLU A 170 -12.71 -5.58 -13.15
N ALA A 171 -13.13 -6.72 -12.62
CA ALA A 171 -14.49 -6.91 -12.12
C ALA A 171 -14.84 -5.98 -10.94
N LEU A 172 -13.83 -5.41 -10.27
CA LEU A 172 -14.00 -4.47 -9.17
C LEU A 172 -14.02 -3.00 -9.64
N SER A 173 -13.65 -2.72 -10.90
CA SER A 173 -13.49 -1.35 -11.39
C SER A 173 -14.73 -0.47 -11.23
N PRO A 174 -15.98 -0.95 -11.42
CA PRO A 174 -17.18 -0.11 -11.22
C PRO A 174 -17.37 0.32 -9.75
N LYS A 175 -16.69 -0.35 -8.82
CA LYS A 175 -16.78 -0.11 -7.38
C LYS A 175 -15.63 0.73 -6.82
N VAL A 176 -14.64 1.09 -7.66
CA VAL A 176 -13.42 1.80 -7.24
C VAL A 176 -13.35 3.16 -7.92
N LYS A 177 -13.16 4.21 -7.12
CA LYS A 177 -12.82 5.55 -7.62
C LYS A 177 -11.39 5.88 -7.22
N VAL A 178 -10.61 6.41 -8.17
CA VAL A 178 -9.17 6.71 -7.99
C VAL A 178 -8.96 8.22 -8.04
N PHE A 179 -8.20 8.74 -7.06
CA PHE A 179 -7.94 10.18 -6.90
C PHE A 179 -6.44 10.45 -6.82
N ASN A 180 -6.03 11.69 -7.15
CA ASN A 180 -4.67 12.17 -7.03
C ASN A 180 -4.65 13.55 -6.39
N MET A 181 -4.69 13.58 -5.08
CA MET A 181 -4.68 14.81 -4.29
C MET A 181 -4.00 14.60 -2.93
N ASP A 182 -3.90 15.67 -2.15
CA ASP A 182 -3.47 15.55 -0.76
C ASP A 182 -4.42 14.63 0.03
N GLY A 183 -3.86 13.76 0.89
CA GLY A 183 -4.64 12.75 1.60
C GLY A 183 -5.69 13.33 2.55
N ILE A 184 -5.39 14.46 3.22
CA ILE A 184 -6.33 15.14 4.11
C ILE A 184 -7.44 15.81 3.30
N GLN A 185 -7.09 16.48 2.21
CA GLN A 185 -8.07 17.08 1.31
C GLN A 185 -9.00 16.02 0.74
N PHE A 186 -8.47 14.90 0.28
CA PHE A 186 -9.25 13.76 -0.20
C PHE A 186 -10.26 13.26 0.85
N MET A 187 -9.83 13.04 2.09
CA MET A 187 -10.74 12.60 3.16
C MET A 187 -11.86 13.62 3.39
N LYS A 188 -11.53 14.92 3.45
CA LYS A 188 -12.51 15.99 3.62
C LYS A 188 -13.58 16.01 2.52
N GLU A 189 -13.16 15.88 1.26
CA GLU A 189 -14.07 15.90 0.11
C GLU A 189 -15.00 14.70 0.11
N ILE A 190 -14.45 13.49 0.33
CA ILE A 190 -15.27 12.28 0.27
C ILE A 190 -16.21 12.15 1.47
N ILE A 191 -15.76 12.49 2.68
CA ILE A 191 -16.62 12.44 3.89
C ILE A 191 -17.80 13.40 3.76
N ARG A 192 -17.60 14.58 3.20
CA ARG A 192 -18.70 15.55 2.98
C ARG A 192 -19.83 14.99 2.11
N GLU A 193 -19.49 14.09 1.19
CA GLU A 193 -20.45 13.48 0.25
C GLU A 193 -20.99 12.12 0.70
N ASN A 194 -20.32 11.48 1.68
CA ASN A 194 -20.61 10.10 2.08
C ASN A 194 -20.40 9.95 3.60
N GLU A 195 -21.47 9.65 4.31
CA GLU A 195 -21.44 9.50 5.77
C GLU A 195 -20.95 8.11 6.21
N ASP A 196 -21.29 7.05 5.46
CA ASP A 196 -21.01 5.64 5.80
C ASP A 196 -19.65 5.17 5.24
N VAL A 197 -18.58 5.78 5.70
CA VAL A 197 -17.23 5.44 5.25
C VAL A 197 -16.32 5.01 6.40
N PHE A 198 -15.48 4.02 6.12
CA PHE A 198 -14.36 3.61 6.96
C PHE A 198 -13.05 4.15 6.38
N ILE A 199 -12.23 4.78 7.20
CA ILE A 199 -10.93 5.31 6.77
C ILE A 199 -9.84 4.33 7.21
N TYR A 200 -9.07 3.82 6.23
CA TYR A 200 -7.83 3.13 6.50
C TYR A 200 -6.65 3.96 6.00
N ALA A 201 -5.86 4.50 6.91
CA ALA A 201 -4.72 5.35 6.61
C ALA A 201 -3.38 4.61 6.88
N ASP A 202 -2.49 4.60 5.89
CA ASP A 202 -1.11 4.08 5.97
C ASP A 202 -0.16 5.12 5.35
N PRO A 203 0.03 6.28 6.01
CA PRO A 203 0.80 7.38 5.47
C PRO A 203 2.29 7.06 5.38
N PRO A 204 3.10 7.87 4.66
CA PRO A 204 4.55 7.75 4.66
C PRO A 204 5.11 7.73 6.08
N TYR A 205 5.94 6.73 6.40
CA TYR A 205 6.45 6.51 7.74
C TYR A 205 7.45 7.58 8.17
N TYR A 206 7.40 7.92 9.47
CA TYR A 206 8.30 8.87 10.08
C TYR A 206 9.75 8.39 9.96
N ASN A 207 10.67 9.28 9.55
CA ASN A 207 12.10 9.05 9.29
C ASN A 207 12.46 8.06 8.15
N VAL A 208 11.54 7.21 7.69
CA VAL A 208 11.82 6.21 6.65
C VAL A 208 11.38 6.70 5.26
N GLY A 209 10.44 7.62 5.21
CA GLY A 209 9.79 8.07 3.99
C GLY A 209 10.71 8.69 2.94
N LYS A 210 11.80 9.37 3.34
CA LYS A 210 12.76 10.02 2.42
C LYS A 210 13.41 9.04 1.43
N LEU A 211 13.63 7.80 1.84
CA LEU A 211 14.28 6.78 1.03
C LEU A 211 13.30 5.95 0.20
N LEU A 212 12.07 5.78 0.68
CA LEU A 212 11.10 4.85 0.09
C LEU A 212 10.11 5.51 -0.85
N TYR A 213 9.68 6.75 -0.56
CA TYR A 213 8.58 7.42 -1.24
C TYR A 213 9.07 8.61 -2.08
N ASN A 214 8.34 8.92 -3.15
CA ASN A 214 8.56 10.13 -3.93
C ASN A 214 8.15 11.38 -3.15
N GLN A 215 7.18 11.23 -2.25
CA GLN A 215 6.76 12.26 -1.31
C GLN A 215 6.96 11.72 0.10
N TYR A 216 7.58 12.51 0.96
CA TYR A 216 7.73 12.18 2.38
C TYR A 216 6.97 13.22 3.22
N PHE A 217 6.57 12.81 4.41
CA PHE A 217 5.99 13.72 5.38
C PHE A 217 7.10 14.31 6.26
N ASP A 218 7.06 15.62 6.40
CA ASP A 218 7.77 16.31 7.48
C ASP A 218 6.91 16.32 8.77
N ASP A 219 7.47 16.84 9.84
CA ASP A 219 6.78 16.91 11.13
C ASP A 219 5.46 17.68 11.02
N SER A 220 5.39 18.73 10.19
CA SER A 220 4.17 19.52 9.98
C SER A 220 3.05 18.68 9.37
N LYS A 221 3.34 17.87 8.36
CA LYS A 221 2.34 16.99 7.75
C LYS A 221 1.86 15.87 8.68
N HIS A 222 2.77 15.32 9.50
CA HIS A 222 2.38 14.36 10.52
C HIS A 222 1.46 14.97 11.57
N ASN A 223 1.74 16.20 12.04
CA ASN A 223 0.86 16.95 12.94
C ASN A 223 -0.50 17.23 12.30
N GLN A 224 -0.52 17.76 11.06
CA GLN A 224 -1.77 18.05 10.34
C GLN A 224 -2.66 16.81 10.19
N LEU A 225 -2.07 15.64 9.89
CA LEU A 225 -2.82 14.39 9.79
C LEU A 225 -3.39 13.98 11.17
N ALA A 226 -2.60 14.10 12.23
CA ALA A 226 -3.06 13.78 13.58
C ALA A 226 -4.20 14.70 14.02
N ASP A 227 -4.04 16.02 13.84
CA ASP A 227 -5.05 17.01 14.18
C ASP A 227 -6.35 16.77 13.40
N TYR A 228 -6.24 16.42 12.13
CA TYR A 228 -7.41 16.11 11.30
C TYR A 228 -8.13 14.83 11.78
N LEU A 229 -7.41 13.71 11.94
CA LEU A 229 -8.01 12.45 12.35
C LEU A 229 -8.66 12.52 13.74
N LYS A 230 -8.11 13.31 14.67
CA LYS A 230 -8.71 13.55 15.98
C LYS A 230 -10.05 14.30 15.90
N GLN A 231 -10.26 15.14 14.89
CA GLN A 231 -11.50 15.83 14.64
C GLN A 231 -12.55 14.96 13.93
N VAL A 232 -12.13 13.83 13.32
CA VAL A 232 -13.04 12.87 12.67
C VAL A 232 -13.55 11.89 13.74
N GLU A 233 -14.66 12.27 14.42
CA GLU A 233 -15.23 11.49 15.52
C GLU A 233 -16.25 10.45 15.02
N GLU A 234 -17.07 10.81 14.04
CA GLU A 234 -18.19 9.99 13.57
C GLU A 234 -17.70 8.83 12.69
N GLN A 235 -16.87 9.11 11.70
CA GLN A 235 -16.35 8.08 10.80
C GLN A 235 -15.32 7.22 11.54
N PRO A 236 -15.48 5.88 11.52
CA PRO A 236 -14.45 5.00 12.05
C PRO A 236 -13.19 5.10 11.21
N TRP A 237 -12.04 5.20 11.87
CA TRP A 237 -10.76 5.18 11.21
C TRP A 237 -9.78 4.22 11.90
N LEU A 238 -8.89 3.67 11.11
CA LEU A 238 -7.74 2.87 11.56
C LEU A 238 -6.49 3.38 10.84
N LEU A 239 -5.47 3.71 11.61
CA LEU A 239 -4.22 4.27 11.15
C LEU A 239 -3.08 3.31 11.49
N SER A 240 -2.22 2.99 10.52
CA SER A 240 -0.97 2.24 10.74
C SER A 240 0.24 3.15 10.63
N TYR A 241 1.19 2.97 11.56
CA TYR A 241 2.46 3.70 11.59
C TYR A 241 3.61 2.83 12.10
N ASN A 242 4.83 3.14 11.65
CA ASN A 242 6.03 2.58 12.28
C ASN A 242 6.14 3.01 13.75
N ALA A 243 6.70 2.14 14.58
CA ALA A 243 6.91 2.44 15.98
C ALA A 243 7.92 3.59 16.14
N ASN A 244 7.42 4.73 16.59
CA ASN A 244 8.20 5.94 16.81
C ASN A 244 7.61 6.78 17.96
N LYS A 245 8.46 7.34 18.82
CA LYS A 245 8.03 8.12 19.98
C LYS A 245 7.27 9.40 19.60
N PHE A 246 7.70 10.09 18.54
CA PHE A 246 7.02 11.28 18.05
C PHE A 246 5.58 10.94 17.61
N ILE A 247 5.40 9.88 16.83
CA ILE A 247 4.06 9.42 16.40
C ILE A 247 3.22 8.97 17.60
N MET A 248 3.79 8.22 18.55
CA MET A 248 3.08 7.83 19.78
C MET A 248 2.54 9.05 20.55
N ASN A 249 3.34 10.12 20.65
CA ASN A 249 2.93 11.34 21.33
C ASN A 249 1.78 12.03 20.59
N LEU A 250 1.82 12.05 19.25
CA LEU A 250 0.74 12.67 18.43
C LEU A 250 -0.62 12.01 18.67
N TYR A 251 -0.66 10.69 18.91
CA TYR A 251 -1.90 9.92 19.07
C TYR A 251 -2.10 9.38 20.48
N SER A 252 -1.47 10.02 21.50
CA SER A 252 -1.47 9.54 22.89
C SER A 252 -2.86 9.50 23.54
N ASP A 253 -3.81 10.25 23.01
CA ASP A 253 -5.22 10.30 23.42
C ASP A 253 -6.12 9.29 22.66
N GLN A 254 -5.56 8.57 21.70
CA GLN A 254 -6.28 7.60 20.86
C GLN A 254 -6.06 6.16 21.34
N LYS A 255 -6.95 5.24 20.90
CA LYS A 255 -6.73 3.80 21.12
C LYS A 255 -5.50 3.36 20.36
N MET A 256 -4.61 2.58 20.98
CA MET A 256 -3.38 2.10 20.36
C MET A 256 -3.15 0.62 20.65
N VAL A 257 -2.69 -0.13 19.64
CA VAL A 257 -2.23 -1.51 19.79
C VAL A 257 -0.93 -1.70 19.00
N PRO A 258 0.13 -2.26 19.62
CA PRO A 258 1.33 -2.67 18.89
C PRO A 258 1.03 -3.94 18.07
N ILE A 259 1.53 -3.96 16.84
CA ILE A 259 1.49 -5.13 15.95
C ILE A 259 2.89 -5.46 15.46
N TYR A 260 3.11 -6.72 15.10
CA TYR A 260 4.38 -7.17 14.53
C TYR A 260 4.14 -7.72 13.14
N LEU A 261 4.79 -7.12 12.15
CA LEU A 261 4.67 -7.51 10.75
C LEU A 261 5.97 -8.11 10.22
N ASP A 262 5.83 -9.21 9.50
CA ASP A 262 6.95 -9.86 8.81
C ASP A 262 7.25 -9.15 7.48
N TYR A 263 8.34 -8.43 7.41
CA TYR A 263 8.83 -7.83 6.17
C TYR A 263 9.90 -8.68 5.51
N HIS A 264 9.76 -8.91 4.21
CA HIS A 264 10.74 -9.61 3.39
C HIS A 264 11.59 -8.59 2.62
N THR A 265 12.80 -8.29 3.10
CA THR A 265 13.78 -7.47 2.40
C THR A 265 14.92 -8.34 1.91
N GLY A 266 14.87 -8.76 0.64
CA GLY A 266 15.85 -9.71 0.06
C GLY A 266 15.78 -11.08 0.75
N PRO A 267 16.93 -11.68 1.16
CA PRO A 267 16.96 -12.96 1.84
C PRO A 267 16.58 -12.89 3.34
N TYR A 268 16.47 -11.69 3.89
CA TYR A 268 16.23 -11.49 5.32
C TYR A 268 14.75 -11.28 5.61
N ARG A 269 14.29 -11.95 6.66
CA ARG A 269 12.97 -11.76 7.26
C ARG A 269 13.17 -10.89 8.49
N ARG A 270 12.52 -9.72 8.53
CA ARG A 270 12.53 -8.84 9.69
C ARG A 270 11.13 -8.76 10.25
N ASN A 271 11.02 -9.01 11.55
CA ASN A 271 9.80 -8.73 12.29
C ASN A 271 9.88 -7.28 12.76
N ILE A 272 9.02 -6.42 12.23
CA ILE A 272 9.03 -4.99 12.53
C ILE A 272 7.79 -4.67 13.35
N MET A 273 7.99 -3.94 14.44
CA MET A 273 6.90 -3.43 15.27
C MET A 273 6.31 -2.18 14.62
N GLU A 274 5.00 -2.16 14.52
CA GLU A 274 4.20 -1.01 14.11
C GLU A 274 3.10 -0.75 15.13
N TYR A 275 2.51 0.43 15.07
CA TYR A 275 1.34 0.78 15.88
C TYR A 275 0.11 0.93 15.01
N LEU A 276 -1.00 0.42 15.52
CA LEU A 276 -2.34 0.78 15.02
C LEU A 276 -2.97 1.77 16.00
N PHE A 277 -3.51 2.85 15.46
CA PHE A 277 -4.28 3.86 16.21
C PHE A 277 -5.70 3.94 15.65
N SER A 278 -6.67 4.27 16.51
CA SER A 278 -8.08 4.38 16.07
C SER A 278 -8.92 5.19 17.06
N ASN A 279 -10.02 5.79 16.57
CA ASN A 279 -11.11 6.32 17.40
C ASN A 279 -12.08 5.22 17.87
N ARG A 280 -11.90 3.97 17.47
CA ARG A 280 -12.70 2.80 17.86
C ARG A 280 -11.85 1.81 18.65
N VAL A 281 -12.51 0.83 19.28
CA VAL A 281 -11.80 -0.23 20.00
C VAL A 281 -11.00 -1.09 19.02
N ILE A 282 -9.70 -1.20 19.25
CA ILE A 282 -8.84 -2.06 18.42
C ILE A 282 -8.83 -3.46 19.07
N PRO A 283 -9.32 -4.52 18.39
CA PRO A 283 -9.30 -5.87 18.94
C PRO A 283 -7.86 -6.35 19.17
N PRO A 284 -7.62 -7.21 20.17
CA PRO A 284 -6.28 -7.75 20.40
C PRO A 284 -5.73 -8.42 19.15
N PHE A 285 -4.45 -8.15 18.86
CA PHE A 285 -3.74 -8.83 17.78
C PHE A 285 -3.31 -10.22 18.28
N GLU A 286 -4.01 -11.27 17.83
CA GLU A 286 -3.70 -12.64 18.21
C GLU A 286 -2.52 -13.14 17.39
N ALA A 287 -1.45 -13.58 18.06
CA ALA A 287 -0.23 -14.12 17.45
C ALA A 287 -0.46 -15.34 16.52
N ARG A 288 -1.68 -15.88 16.42
CA ARG A 288 -2.06 -16.99 15.55
C ARG A 288 -2.25 -16.61 14.09
N GLU A 289 -2.37 -15.33 13.77
CA GLU A 289 -2.36 -14.86 12.38
C GLU A 289 -0.93 -14.76 11.83
N ARG A 290 -0.10 -15.81 12.04
CA ARG A 290 1.26 -16.02 11.55
C ARG A 290 2.36 -15.13 12.12
N ILE A 291 2.54 -15.16 13.44
CA ILE A 291 3.81 -14.83 14.05
C ILE A 291 4.37 -16.09 14.72
N LYS A 292 5.50 -16.61 14.25
CA LYS A 292 6.29 -17.58 15.02
C LYS A 292 6.72 -16.88 16.31
N LYS A 293 6.50 -17.51 17.46
CA LYS A 293 6.91 -17.03 18.78
C LYS A 293 8.34 -16.48 18.73
N VAL A 294 8.51 -15.18 18.94
CA VAL A 294 9.80 -14.61 19.31
C VAL A 294 10.05 -15.04 20.75
N ASN A 295 11.11 -15.79 20.99
CA ASN A 295 11.54 -16.09 22.36
C ASN A 295 11.79 -14.79 23.10
N ARG A 296 11.20 -14.63 24.28
CA ARG A 296 11.30 -13.45 25.15
C ARG A 296 12.73 -13.09 25.59
N SER A 297 13.72 -13.92 25.27
CA SER A 297 15.13 -13.70 25.63
C SER A 297 15.87 -12.65 24.78
N ASN A 298 15.28 -12.09 23.71
CA ASN A 298 15.96 -11.11 22.84
C ASN A 298 15.38 -9.69 22.92
N ILE A 299 14.64 -9.36 23.99
CA ILE A 299 14.03 -8.02 24.14
C ILE A 299 14.99 -7.00 24.78
N GLU A 300 16.12 -7.45 25.35
CA GLU A 300 17.04 -6.56 26.07
C GLU A 300 18.15 -5.91 25.20
N ASP A 301 18.34 -6.32 23.94
CA ASP A 301 19.50 -5.88 23.14
C ASP A 301 19.17 -5.01 21.90
N THR A 302 17.99 -4.42 21.81
CA THR A 302 17.75 -3.42 20.76
C THR A 302 17.88 -2.02 21.33
N GLN A 303 19.08 -1.68 21.77
CA GLN A 303 19.48 -0.29 21.91
C GLN A 303 19.53 0.34 20.51
N ILE A 304 18.78 1.40 20.40
CA ILE A 304 18.76 2.47 19.43
C ILE A 304 20.16 2.71 18.85
N VAL A 305 20.36 2.34 17.59
CA VAL A 305 21.44 2.92 16.80
C VAL A 305 20.84 4.08 16.04
N GLY A 306 21.37 5.26 16.36
CA GLY A 306 20.97 6.59 15.88
C GLY A 306 21.15 6.82 14.38
#